data_1c29568d7943666cda4ef4b3455fdbda
#
_entry.id   1c29568d7943666cda4ef4b3455fdbda
#
_cell.length_a   1.000
_cell.length_b   1.000
_cell.length_c   1.000
_cell.angle_alpha   90.00
_cell.angle_beta   90.00
_cell.angle_gamma   90.00
#
_symmetry.space_group_name_H-M   'P 1'
#
loop_
_entity.id
_entity.type
_entity.pdbx_description
1 polymer ?
#
loop_
_entity_poly.entity_id
_entity_poly.type
_entity_poly.pdbx_seq_one_letter_code
_entity_poly.pdbx_strand_id
1 'polypeptide(L)'
;HWGFPEMGAAGAGLATLISRICMPLFTLGYFLSVPSLRRYFLFFAWIAQGWRTTRRLLAVGLPISMQMVLEVSAFALTLIMMGWIGTVPLAAHQVVLSLSNIVYMVVVGISAATTIMVSHRYGAGDYRGMRRAALASWHLGIVANLLTMACFVAFRRFLPELFTSDRAVIGVAAQLFLMAALYQIP
;
A
#
# COMPACT_ATOMS: atom_id res chain seq x y z
N HIS A 1 -1.88 24.90 18.12
CA HIS A 1 -2.50 25.93 17.28
C HIS A 1 -1.39 26.78 16.64
N TRP A 2 -1.04 26.48 15.38
CA TRP A 2 0.00 27.16 14.62
C TRP A 2 -0.58 28.29 13.74
N GLY A 3 -1.69 28.90 14.18
CA GLY A 3 -2.29 30.05 13.48
C GLY A 3 -3.04 29.75 12.17
N PHE A 4 -3.19 28.49 11.80
CA PHE A 4 -4.00 28.11 10.65
C PHE A 4 -5.48 27.97 11.05
N PRO A 5 -6.43 28.48 10.23
CA PRO A 5 -7.85 28.31 10.50
C PRO A 5 -8.26 26.84 10.46
N GLU A 6 -9.18 26.41 11.30
CA GLU A 6 -9.72 25.07 11.34
C GLU A 6 -10.58 24.82 10.08
N MET A 7 -9.98 24.18 9.08
CA MET A 7 -10.62 23.96 7.78
C MET A 7 -11.33 22.59 7.68
N GLY A 8 -11.31 21.77 8.74
CA GLY A 8 -11.98 20.48 8.77
C GLY A 8 -11.65 19.59 7.55
N ALA A 9 -12.68 19.05 6.90
CA ALA A 9 -12.53 18.19 5.71
C ALA A 9 -11.90 18.92 4.52
N ALA A 10 -12.14 20.21 4.36
CA ALA A 10 -11.52 21.02 3.30
C ALA A 10 -9.99 21.13 3.50
N GLY A 11 -9.53 21.26 4.75
CA GLY A 11 -8.11 21.27 5.08
C GLY A 11 -7.41 19.96 4.72
N ALA A 12 -8.05 18.82 5.00
CA ALA A 12 -7.55 17.51 4.62
C ALA A 12 -7.43 17.36 3.09
N GLY A 13 -8.43 17.84 2.33
CA GLY A 13 -8.40 17.87 0.87
C GLY A 13 -7.27 18.73 0.33
N LEU A 14 -7.05 19.90 0.92
CA LEU A 14 -6.00 20.83 0.52
C LEU A 14 -4.60 20.27 0.82
N ALA A 15 -4.41 19.62 1.96
CA ALA A 15 -3.16 18.93 2.30
C ALA A 15 -2.83 17.81 1.30
N THR A 16 -3.85 17.03 0.90
CA THR A 16 -3.70 15.99 -0.11
C THR A 16 -3.34 16.59 -1.47
N LEU A 17 -3.98 17.68 -1.88
CA LEU A 17 -3.66 18.38 -3.13
C LEU A 17 -2.21 18.86 -3.15
N ILE A 18 -1.77 19.53 -2.09
CA ILE A 18 -0.39 20.01 -1.95
C ILE A 18 0.59 18.85 -2.04
N SER A 19 0.36 17.75 -1.32
CA SER A 19 1.21 16.56 -1.38
C SER A 19 1.30 15.98 -2.80
N ARG A 20 0.18 15.93 -3.52
CA ARG A 20 0.13 15.43 -4.91
C ARG A 20 0.86 16.33 -5.90
N ILE A 21 0.90 17.64 -5.66
CA ILE A 21 1.67 18.58 -6.48
C ILE A 21 3.16 18.55 -6.10
N CYS A 22 3.49 18.49 -4.82
CA CYS A 22 4.88 18.44 -4.37
C CYS A 22 5.61 17.18 -4.85
N MET A 23 4.94 16.02 -4.86
CA MET A 23 5.55 14.75 -5.26
C MET A 23 6.17 14.77 -6.68
N PRO A 24 5.46 15.17 -7.75
CA PRO A 24 6.06 15.29 -9.07
C PRO A 24 7.08 16.40 -9.18
N LEU A 25 6.92 17.51 -8.43
CA LEU A 25 7.92 18.59 -8.42
C LEU A 25 9.25 18.12 -7.81
N PHE A 26 9.21 17.41 -6.69
CA PHE A 26 10.42 16.81 -6.10
C PHE A 26 11.06 15.78 -7.02
N THR A 27 10.27 14.92 -7.65
CA THR A 27 10.75 13.92 -8.59
C THR A 27 11.41 14.59 -9.80
N LEU A 28 10.77 15.62 -10.37
CA LEU A 28 11.32 16.39 -11.47
C LEU A 28 12.61 17.14 -11.07
N GLY A 29 12.61 17.77 -9.90
CA GLY A 29 13.78 18.45 -9.35
C GLY A 29 14.97 17.48 -9.17
N TYR A 30 14.71 16.28 -8.64
CA TYR A 30 15.72 15.23 -8.51
C TYR A 30 16.27 14.80 -9.88
N PHE A 31 15.39 14.55 -10.86
CA PHE A 31 15.80 14.20 -12.23
C PHE A 31 16.67 15.27 -12.88
N LEU A 32 16.35 16.53 -12.67
CA LEU A 32 17.13 17.65 -13.24
C LEU A 32 18.45 17.87 -12.51
N SER A 33 18.53 17.53 -11.21
CA SER A 33 19.73 17.70 -10.39
C SER A 33 20.79 16.63 -10.66
N VAL A 34 20.41 15.44 -11.13
CA VAL A 34 21.33 14.33 -11.40
C VAL A 34 21.72 14.32 -12.88
N PRO A 35 22.99 14.64 -13.25
CA PRO A 35 23.42 14.76 -14.64
C PRO A 35 23.20 13.50 -15.48
N SER A 36 23.35 12.32 -14.87
CA SER A 36 23.12 11.02 -15.52
C SER A 36 21.65 10.84 -15.96
N LEU A 37 20.70 11.33 -15.15
CA LEU A 37 19.27 11.21 -15.42
C LEU A 37 18.78 12.30 -16.39
N ARG A 38 19.38 13.51 -16.33
CA ARG A 38 19.06 14.62 -17.23
C ARG A 38 19.26 14.25 -18.70
N ARG A 39 20.27 13.44 -19.00
CA ARG A 39 20.52 12.94 -20.37
C ARG A 39 19.36 12.11 -20.89
N TYR A 40 18.74 11.27 -20.06
CA TYR A 40 17.57 10.47 -20.43
C TYR A 40 16.32 11.33 -20.61
N PHE A 41 16.14 12.37 -19.81
CA PHE A 41 15.00 13.28 -19.92
C PHE A 41 14.99 14.05 -21.24
N LEU A 42 16.15 14.54 -21.70
CA LEU A 42 16.29 15.24 -22.99
C LEU A 42 16.08 14.29 -24.17
N PHE A 43 16.42 13.00 -24.02
CA PHE A 43 16.21 11.98 -25.05
C PHE A 43 14.75 11.50 -25.12
N PHE A 44 14.02 11.58 -24.01
CA PHE A 44 12.63 11.12 -23.90
C PHE A 44 11.61 11.98 -24.66
N ALA A 45 11.95 13.25 -24.92
CA ALA A 45 11.02 14.21 -25.51
C ALA A 45 10.63 13.93 -26.99
N TRP A 46 11.33 13.02 -27.67
CA TRP A 46 11.15 12.85 -29.13
C TRP A 46 11.08 11.39 -29.62
N ILE A 47 11.13 10.40 -28.75
CA ILE A 47 10.86 9.03 -29.19
C ILE A 47 9.35 8.89 -29.28
N ALA A 48 8.83 9.01 -30.49
CA ALA A 48 7.45 8.60 -30.81
C ALA A 48 7.30 7.12 -30.41
N GLN A 49 6.82 6.88 -29.20
CA GLN A 49 6.55 5.53 -28.72
C GLN A 49 5.49 4.94 -29.64
N GLY A 50 5.89 3.95 -30.44
CA GLY A 50 4.99 3.33 -31.39
C GLY A 50 3.79 2.77 -30.64
N TRP A 51 2.59 2.92 -31.20
CA TRP A 51 1.31 2.38 -30.72
C TRP A 51 1.41 0.94 -30.18
N ARG A 52 2.32 0.15 -30.72
CA ARG A 52 2.63 -1.21 -30.27
C ARG A 52 3.12 -1.29 -28.83
N THR A 53 3.96 -0.35 -28.40
CA THR A 53 4.47 -0.28 -27.00
C THR A 53 3.36 0.14 -26.05
N THR A 54 2.59 1.15 -26.42
CA THR A 54 1.43 1.62 -25.64
C THR A 54 0.39 0.50 -25.45
N ARG A 55 0.08 -0.24 -26.54
CA ARG A 55 -0.84 -1.39 -26.45
C ARG A 55 -0.33 -2.49 -25.53
N ARG A 56 0.98 -2.77 -25.51
CA ARG A 56 1.58 -3.74 -24.58
C ARG A 56 1.47 -3.28 -23.13
N LEU A 57 1.74 -2.01 -22.86
CA LEU A 57 1.60 -1.44 -21.52
C LEU A 57 0.14 -1.48 -21.05
N LEU A 58 -0.81 -1.14 -21.91
CA LEU A 58 -2.24 -1.24 -21.62
C LEU A 58 -2.69 -2.68 -21.36
N ALA A 59 -2.20 -3.63 -22.16
CA ALA A 59 -2.54 -5.04 -21.99
C ALA A 59 -2.09 -5.62 -20.64
N VAL A 60 -0.99 -5.11 -20.06
CA VAL A 60 -0.53 -5.51 -18.74
C VAL A 60 -1.17 -4.64 -17.64
N GLY A 61 -1.30 -3.35 -17.88
CA GLY A 61 -1.82 -2.39 -16.90
C GLY A 61 -3.32 -2.55 -16.64
N LEU A 62 -4.11 -2.90 -17.67
CA LEU A 62 -5.57 -3.01 -17.52
C LEU A 62 -5.98 -4.12 -16.52
N PRO A 63 -5.46 -5.36 -16.60
CA PRO A 63 -5.75 -6.40 -15.60
C PRO A 63 -5.32 -6.00 -14.18
N ILE A 64 -4.14 -5.37 -14.05
CA ILE A 64 -3.64 -4.90 -12.73
C ILE A 64 -4.56 -3.82 -12.16
N SER A 65 -4.98 -2.86 -12.99
CA SER A 65 -5.93 -1.82 -12.57
C SER A 65 -7.27 -2.41 -12.16
N MET A 66 -7.78 -3.41 -12.90
CA MET A 66 -9.02 -4.09 -12.58
C MET A 66 -8.94 -4.85 -11.24
N GLN A 67 -7.82 -5.53 -10.99
CA GLN A 67 -7.53 -6.16 -9.70
C GLN A 67 -7.57 -5.14 -8.56
N MET A 68 -6.90 -4.00 -8.71
CA MET A 68 -6.89 -2.93 -7.69
C MET A 68 -8.28 -2.34 -7.45
N VAL A 69 -9.06 -2.12 -8.50
CA VAL A 69 -10.46 -1.65 -8.36
C VAL A 69 -11.29 -2.65 -7.57
N LEU A 70 -11.18 -3.94 -7.86
CA LEU A 70 -11.91 -4.99 -7.12
C LEU A 70 -11.49 -5.03 -5.65
N GLU A 71 -10.18 -4.94 -5.36
CA GLU A 71 -9.66 -4.92 -4.01
C GLU A 71 -10.19 -3.72 -3.20
N VAL A 72 -10.07 -2.50 -3.74
CA VAL A 72 -10.57 -1.28 -3.09
C VAL A 72 -12.09 -1.33 -2.91
N SER A 73 -12.82 -1.87 -3.91
CA SER A 73 -14.27 -2.03 -3.83
C SER A 73 -14.69 -3.00 -2.73
N ALA A 74 -13.95 -4.09 -2.53
CA ALA A 74 -14.23 -5.05 -1.46
C ALA A 74 -14.06 -4.40 -0.07
N PHE A 75 -13.01 -3.60 0.14
CA PHE A 75 -12.83 -2.83 1.39
C PHE A 75 -13.95 -1.81 1.59
N ALA A 76 -14.33 -1.08 0.54
CA ALA A 76 -15.41 -0.10 0.60
C ALA A 76 -16.75 -0.75 0.95
N LEU A 77 -17.08 -1.88 0.31
CA LEU A 77 -18.30 -2.64 0.60
C LEU A 77 -18.33 -3.14 2.05
N THR A 78 -17.21 -3.68 2.54
CA THR A 78 -17.11 -4.12 3.93
C THR A 78 -17.35 -2.98 4.91
N LEU A 79 -16.81 -1.79 4.62
CA LEU A 79 -17.02 -0.61 5.44
C LEU A 79 -18.50 -0.18 5.48
N ILE A 80 -19.18 -0.21 4.33
CA ILE A 80 -20.62 0.10 4.22
C ILE A 80 -21.43 -0.91 5.02
N MET A 81 -21.15 -2.21 4.87
CA MET A 81 -21.83 -3.26 5.59
C MET A 81 -21.66 -3.13 7.12
N MET A 82 -20.46 -2.81 7.59
CA MET A 82 -20.20 -2.53 9.00
C MET A 82 -20.98 -1.32 9.50
N GLY A 83 -21.12 -0.28 8.65
CA GLY A 83 -21.95 0.89 8.97
C GLY A 83 -23.43 0.56 9.15
N TRP A 84 -23.99 -0.41 8.41
CA TRP A 84 -25.36 -0.88 8.57
C TRP A 84 -25.60 -1.65 9.88
N ILE A 85 -24.57 -2.34 10.39
CA ILE A 85 -24.65 -3.08 11.64
C ILE A 85 -24.67 -2.12 12.85
N GLY A 86 -23.90 -1.02 12.77
CA GLY A 86 -23.88 0.00 13.82
C GLY A 86 -22.57 0.74 13.96
N THR A 87 -22.57 1.75 14.82
CA THR A 87 -21.41 2.63 15.02
C THR A 87 -20.23 1.96 15.72
N VAL A 88 -20.50 1.08 16.69
CA VAL A 88 -19.45 0.34 17.43
C VAL A 88 -18.71 -0.65 16.54
N PRO A 89 -19.37 -1.53 15.75
CA PRO A 89 -18.68 -2.38 14.78
C PRO A 89 -17.91 -1.60 13.73
N LEU A 90 -18.46 -0.49 13.25
CA LEU A 90 -17.78 0.38 12.27
C LEU A 90 -16.49 0.97 12.84
N ALA A 91 -16.53 1.49 14.07
CA ALA A 91 -15.36 2.03 14.75
C ALA A 91 -14.30 0.95 15.00
N ALA A 92 -14.71 -0.23 15.47
CA ALA A 92 -13.81 -1.37 15.67
C ALA A 92 -13.14 -1.81 14.37
N HIS A 93 -13.91 -1.90 13.27
CA HIS A 93 -13.39 -2.24 11.97
C HIS A 93 -12.37 -1.21 11.46
N GLN A 94 -12.64 0.08 11.67
CA GLN A 94 -11.72 1.15 11.27
C GLN A 94 -10.37 1.09 12.01
N VAL A 95 -10.39 0.74 13.30
CA VAL A 95 -9.16 0.52 14.09
C VAL A 95 -8.35 -0.65 13.52
N VAL A 96 -9.00 -1.78 13.23
CA VAL A 96 -8.35 -2.96 12.65
C VAL A 96 -7.80 -2.65 11.25
N LEU A 97 -8.55 -1.95 10.40
CA LEU A 97 -8.08 -1.54 9.08
C LEU A 97 -6.86 -0.62 9.15
N SER A 98 -6.84 0.34 10.09
CA SER A 98 -5.72 1.27 10.25
C SER A 98 -4.42 0.53 10.61
N LEU A 99 -4.49 -0.44 11.51
CA LEU A 99 -3.34 -1.26 11.90
C LEU A 99 -2.94 -2.24 10.79
N SER A 100 -3.91 -2.87 10.13
CA SER A 100 -3.65 -3.74 8.99
C SER A 100 -2.99 -2.99 7.82
N ASN A 101 -3.33 -1.71 7.63
CA ASN A 101 -2.73 -0.87 6.60
C ASN A 101 -1.22 -0.64 6.82
N ILE A 102 -0.77 -0.52 8.08
CA ILE A 102 0.66 -0.42 8.41
C ILE A 102 1.40 -1.69 7.96
N VAL A 103 0.83 -2.86 8.27
CA VAL A 103 1.39 -4.15 7.84
C VAL A 103 1.39 -4.28 6.31
N TYR A 104 0.29 -3.91 5.68
CA TYR A 104 0.15 -3.90 4.22
C TYR A 104 1.24 -3.07 3.55
N MET A 105 1.59 -1.89 4.09
CA MET A 105 2.67 -1.05 3.55
C MET A 105 4.04 -1.74 3.59
N VAL A 106 4.32 -2.53 4.64
CA VAL A 106 5.56 -3.32 4.71
C VAL A 106 5.59 -4.39 3.61
N VAL A 107 4.49 -5.10 3.42
CA VAL A 107 4.36 -6.14 2.37
C VAL A 107 4.47 -5.53 0.98
N VAL A 108 3.85 -4.38 0.74
CA VAL A 108 3.97 -3.63 -0.52
C VAL A 108 5.42 -3.22 -0.78
N GLY A 109 6.16 -2.79 0.25
CA GLY A 109 7.58 -2.48 0.14
C GLY A 109 8.42 -3.69 -0.29
N ILE A 110 8.19 -4.86 0.32
CA ILE A 110 8.86 -6.12 -0.06
C ILE A 110 8.51 -6.50 -1.50
N SER A 111 7.23 -6.39 -1.89
CA SER A 111 6.76 -6.68 -3.25
C SER A 111 7.40 -5.77 -4.29
N ALA A 112 7.50 -4.48 -4.02
CA ALA A 112 8.15 -3.52 -4.91
C ALA A 112 9.64 -3.83 -5.08
N ALA A 113 10.37 -4.12 -3.99
CA ALA A 113 11.78 -4.51 -4.03
C ALA A 113 11.97 -5.80 -4.84
N THR A 114 11.09 -6.79 -4.63
CA THR A 114 11.10 -8.05 -5.38
C THR A 114 10.93 -7.82 -6.87
N THR A 115 9.95 -7.01 -7.25
CA THR A 115 9.68 -6.67 -8.65
C THR A 115 10.90 -6.05 -9.33
N ILE A 116 11.56 -5.11 -8.65
CA ILE A 116 12.77 -4.45 -9.15
C ILE A 116 13.92 -5.46 -9.33
N MET A 117 14.18 -6.28 -8.30
CA MET A 117 15.28 -7.27 -8.35
C MET A 117 15.05 -8.32 -9.41
N VAL A 118 13.85 -8.87 -9.51
CA VAL A 118 13.47 -9.89 -10.48
C VAL A 118 13.58 -9.35 -11.90
N SER A 119 13.03 -8.16 -12.15
CA SER A 119 13.07 -7.51 -13.47
C SER A 119 14.48 -7.20 -13.92
N HIS A 120 15.33 -6.70 -13.01
CA HIS A 120 16.73 -6.40 -13.33
C HIS A 120 17.52 -7.67 -13.70
N ARG A 121 17.37 -8.76 -12.94
CA ARG A 121 18.03 -10.03 -13.24
C ARG A 121 17.49 -10.69 -14.50
N TYR A 122 16.19 -10.58 -14.76
CA TYR A 122 15.59 -11.04 -16.01
C TYR A 122 16.17 -10.31 -17.21
N GLY A 123 16.29 -8.98 -17.14
CA GLY A 123 16.90 -8.16 -18.19
C GLY A 123 18.39 -8.46 -18.43
N ALA A 124 19.11 -8.90 -17.38
CA ALA A 124 20.50 -9.34 -17.45
C ALA A 124 20.68 -10.81 -17.95
N GLY A 125 19.60 -11.55 -18.19
CA GLY A 125 19.65 -12.96 -18.59
C GLY A 125 20.02 -13.95 -17.47
N ASP A 126 20.12 -13.46 -16.21
CA ASP A 126 20.46 -14.29 -15.05
C ASP A 126 19.21 -14.97 -14.47
N TYR A 127 18.73 -15.99 -15.11
CA TYR A 127 17.54 -16.76 -14.66
C TYR A 127 17.74 -17.47 -13.31
N ARG A 128 18.98 -17.86 -12.98
CA ARG A 128 19.28 -18.48 -11.68
C ARG A 128 19.22 -17.45 -10.54
N GLY A 129 19.78 -16.28 -10.76
CA GLY A 129 19.69 -15.18 -9.81
C GLY A 129 18.25 -14.66 -9.65
N MET A 130 17.48 -14.61 -10.74
CA MET A 130 16.07 -14.27 -10.72
C MET A 130 15.27 -15.22 -9.80
N ARG A 131 15.42 -16.54 -9.99
CA ARG A 131 14.75 -17.55 -9.16
C ARG A 131 15.14 -17.45 -7.69
N ARG A 132 16.44 -17.23 -7.39
CA ARG A 132 16.92 -17.06 -6.01
C ARG A 132 16.32 -15.79 -5.38
N ALA A 133 16.26 -14.68 -6.10
CA ALA A 133 15.64 -13.45 -5.61
C ALA A 133 14.15 -13.65 -5.32
N ALA A 134 13.40 -14.29 -6.22
CA ALA A 134 11.98 -14.59 -6.02
C ALA A 134 11.74 -15.49 -4.79
N LEU A 135 12.53 -16.57 -4.64
CA LEU A 135 12.43 -17.47 -3.48
C LEU A 135 12.79 -16.75 -2.17
N ALA A 136 13.86 -15.95 -2.16
CA ALA A 136 14.23 -15.17 -0.97
C ALA A 136 13.13 -14.18 -0.56
N SER A 137 12.53 -13.50 -1.52
CA SER A 137 11.41 -12.59 -1.26
C SER A 137 10.17 -13.31 -0.75
N TRP A 138 9.89 -14.51 -1.28
CA TRP A 138 8.78 -15.33 -0.81
C TRP A 138 8.96 -15.76 0.66
N HIS A 139 10.17 -16.23 1.02
CA HIS A 139 10.50 -16.57 2.42
C HIS A 139 10.40 -15.33 3.32
N LEU A 140 10.91 -14.19 2.87
CA LEU A 140 10.81 -12.93 3.62
C LEU A 140 9.35 -12.52 3.84
N GLY A 141 8.50 -12.66 2.82
CA GLY A 141 7.07 -12.40 2.91
C GLY A 141 6.37 -13.31 3.93
N ILE A 142 6.66 -14.62 3.90
CA ILE A 142 6.11 -15.56 4.88
C ILE A 142 6.54 -15.20 6.31
N VAL A 143 7.83 -14.93 6.52
CA VAL A 143 8.35 -14.54 7.84
C VAL A 143 7.69 -13.25 8.33
N ALA A 144 7.56 -12.24 7.47
CA ALA A 144 6.89 -11.00 7.81
C ALA A 144 5.42 -11.22 8.19
N ASN A 145 4.68 -12.02 7.41
CA ASN A 145 3.27 -12.35 7.69
C ASN A 145 3.11 -13.16 8.98
N LEU A 146 3.97 -14.14 9.25
CA LEU A 146 3.92 -14.89 10.49
C LEU A 146 4.24 -14.02 11.71
N LEU A 147 5.20 -13.11 11.59
CA LEU A 147 5.55 -12.18 12.66
C LEU A 147 4.38 -11.23 12.97
N THR A 148 3.74 -10.68 11.94
CA THR A 148 2.59 -9.78 12.09
C THR A 148 1.36 -10.51 12.61
N MET A 149 1.12 -11.75 12.18
CA MET A 149 0.08 -12.61 12.72
C MET A 149 0.30 -12.84 14.22
N ALA A 150 1.51 -13.22 14.62
CA ALA A 150 1.87 -13.41 16.03
C ALA A 150 1.68 -12.11 16.84
N CYS A 151 2.07 -10.98 16.28
CA CYS A 151 1.88 -9.67 16.90
C CYS A 151 0.39 -9.34 17.09
N PHE A 152 -0.46 -9.57 16.08
CA PHE A 152 -1.90 -9.31 16.17
C PHE A 152 -2.58 -10.22 17.20
N VAL A 153 -2.19 -11.49 17.28
CA VAL A 153 -2.73 -12.41 18.29
C VAL A 153 -2.27 -12.03 19.71
N ALA A 154 -0.97 -11.75 19.88
CA ALA A 154 -0.40 -11.43 21.19
C ALA A 154 -0.93 -10.10 21.75
N PHE A 155 -1.04 -9.08 20.90
CA PHE A 155 -1.42 -7.73 21.29
C PHE A 155 -2.87 -7.37 20.96
N ARG A 156 -3.74 -8.32 20.64
CA ARG A 156 -5.13 -8.12 20.21
C ARG A 156 -5.99 -7.23 21.13
N ARG A 157 -5.67 -7.13 22.41
CA ARG A 157 -6.35 -6.26 23.36
C ARG A 157 -5.66 -4.91 23.51
N PHE A 158 -4.35 -4.91 23.50
CA PHE A 158 -3.54 -3.71 23.69
C PHE A 158 -3.58 -2.77 22.47
N LEU A 159 -3.55 -3.31 21.26
CA LEU A 159 -3.55 -2.52 20.03
C LEU A 159 -4.78 -1.61 19.88
N PRO A 160 -6.02 -2.08 20.13
CA PRO A 160 -7.19 -1.20 20.09
C PRO A 160 -7.18 -0.11 21.17
N GLU A 161 -6.60 -0.37 22.35
CA GLU A 161 -6.51 0.60 23.45
C GLU A 161 -5.70 1.84 23.08
N LEU A 162 -4.78 1.73 22.12
CA LEU A 162 -4.01 2.87 21.59
C LEU A 162 -4.89 3.84 20.77
N PHE A 163 -6.02 3.37 20.25
CA PHE A 163 -6.90 4.14 19.37
C PHE A 163 -8.17 4.62 20.05
N THR A 164 -8.65 3.89 21.06
CA THR A 164 -9.91 4.23 21.73
C THR A 164 -9.92 3.74 23.18
N SER A 165 -10.61 4.49 24.03
CA SER A 165 -10.86 4.11 25.43
C SER A 165 -12.22 3.41 25.61
N ASP A 166 -13.01 3.26 24.55
CA ASP A 166 -14.33 2.62 24.61
C ASP A 166 -14.19 1.10 24.65
N ARG A 167 -14.56 0.53 25.81
CA ARG A 167 -14.47 -0.91 26.06
C ARG A 167 -15.33 -1.75 25.09
N ALA A 168 -16.45 -1.23 24.61
CA ALA A 168 -17.30 -1.94 23.64
C ALA A 168 -16.56 -2.08 22.29
N VAL A 169 -15.93 -1.02 21.82
CA VAL A 169 -15.12 -1.01 20.59
C VAL A 169 -13.92 -1.95 20.73
N ILE A 170 -13.21 -1.90 21.86
CA ILE A 170 -12.03 -2.75 22.13
C ILE A 170 -12.42 -4.23 22.10
N GLY A 171 -13.58 -4.62 22.70
CA GLY A 171 -14.05 -5.99 22.70
C GLY A 171 -14.32 -6.53 21.29
N VAL A 172 -15.00 -5.76 20.45
CA VAL A 172 -15.29 -6.13 19.05
C VAL A 172 -14.00 -6.14 18.20
N ALA A 173 -13.15 -5.13 18.38
CA ALA A 173 -11.87 -5.06 17.67
C ALA A 173 -10.96 -6.26 17.98
N ALA A 174 -10.90 -6.70 19.24
CA ALA A 174 -10.11 -7.88 19.63
C ALA A 174 -10.56 -9.18 18.94
N GLN A 175 -11.86 -9.33 18.65
CA GLN A 175 -12.36 -10.45 17.86
C GLN A 175 -12.01 -10.31 16.37
N LEU A 176 -12.15 -9.10 15.83
CA LEU A 176 -11.77 -8.80 14.45
C LEU A 176 -10.28 -9.00 14.19
N PHE A 177 -9.40 -8.73 15.19
CA PHE A 177 -7.97 -9.01 15.09
C PHE A 177 -7.65 -10.50 14.95
N LEU A 178 -8.43 -11.39 15.53
CA LEU A 178 -8.27 -12.84 15.30
C LEU A 178 -8.60 -13.22 13.87
N MET A 179 -9.68 -12.64 13.32
CA MET A 179 -10.01 -12.85 11.90
C MET A 179 -8.95 -12.24 10.98
N ALA A 180 -8.45 -11.05 11.31
CA ALA A 180 -7.37 -10.41 10.58
C ALA A 180 -6.07 -11.23 10.63
N ALA A 181 -5.75 -11.86 11.76
CA ALA A 181 -4.60 -12.74 11.89
C ALA A 181 -4.75 -14.01 11.01
N LEU A 182 -5.92 -14.60 10.93
CA LEU A 182 -6.22 -15.75 10.06
C LEU A 182 -6.09 -15.36 8.58
N TYR A 183 -6.55 -14.19 8.21
CA TYR A 183 -6.45 -13.68 6.83
C TYR A 183 -4.99 -13.44 6.39
N GLN A 184 -4.04 -13.29 7.32
CA GLN A 184 -2.61 -13.13 6.99
C GLN A 184 -1.88 -14.43 6.66
N ILE A 185 -2.55 -15.59 6.75
CA ILE A 185 -1.98 -16.86 6.31
C ILE A 185 -1.91 -16.83 4.78
N PRO A 186 -0.70 -16.94 4.18
CA PRO A 186 -0.51 -16.87 2.74
C PRO A 186 -1.02 -18.12 2.02
#